data_00950070fe252b5bf8764edb701bf04f
#
_entry.id   00950070fe252b5bf8764edb701bf04f
#
_cell.length_a   1.000
_cell.length_b   1.000
_cell.length_c   1.000
_cell.angle_alpha   90.00
_cell.angle_beta   90.00
_cell.angle_gamma   90.00
#
_symmetry.space_group_name_H-M   'P 1'
#
loop_
_entity.id
_entity.type
_entity.pdbx_description
1 polymer ?
#
loop_
_entity_poly.entity_id
_entity_poly.type
_entity_poly.pdbx_seq_one_letter_code
_entity_poly.pdbx_strand_id
1 'polypeptide(L)'
;MQQMLRPLQATKIATAIGPGTQVFPWISIRDLCRAMEFFITHEETHGVYNLVAPQQISQYAFTRAMGKAYRAWTTMVAPQRIFRILYGEAASFLTAGQRVRSTRLTEAGFHFSIPNVGRLFRGTDHSTVTSLDLHRYMGLWYEIARYENRFEYGLVDVTATYTLRPDGMIRVENRGCKRNSPYDICKTANGHAKIPDPTQPGKLKVSFFLSFYSDYYVLELDEENYNYALVGSSTDKYLWILSRTPQLPEEIKKKLVTAAERRGYDTSQLKWIEQL
;
A
#
# COMPACT_ATOMS: atom_id res chain seq x y z
N MET A 1 11.49 -3.32 -14.75
CA MET A 1 11.53 -4.34 -13.68
C MET A 1 11.15 -5.75 -14.14
N GLN A 2 10.11 -5.94 -14.94
CA GLN A 2 9.71 -7.28 -15.45
C GLN A 2 10.85 -8.04 -16.15
N GLN A 3 11.68 -7.37 -16.95
CA GLN A 3 12.82 -8.00 -17.64
C GLN A 3 13.91 -8.53 -16.69
N MET A 4 14.06 -7.93 -15.50
CA MET A 4 14.98 -8.41 -14.47
C MET A 4 14.33 -9.50 -13.60
N LEU A 5 13.01 -9.46 -13.41
CA LEU A 5 12.28 -10.41 -12.58
C LEU A 5 12.05 -11.75 -13.25
N ARG A 6 11.79 -11.80 -14.56
CA ARG A 6 11.53 -13.06 -15.28
C ARG A 6 12.69 -14.06 -15.15
N PRO A 7 13.96 -13.69 -15.45
CA PRO A 7 15.10 -14.60 -15.23
C PRO A 7 15.23 -15.03 -13.77
N LEU A 8 15.07 -14.08 -12.83
CA LEU A 8 15.15 -14.36 -11.40
C LEU A 8 14.10 -15.38 -10.94
N GLN A 9 12.87 -15.24 -11.40
CA GLN A 9 11.76 -16.15 -11.05
C GLN A 9 11.98 -17.55 -11.63
N ALA A 10 12.53 -17.66 -12.85
CA ALA A 10 12.79 -18.91 -13.53
C ALA A 10 14.00 -19.65 -12.96
N THR A 11 15.12 -18.95 -12.74
CA THR A 11 16.40 -19.55 -12.33
C THR A 11 16.64 -19.52 -10.83
N LYS A 12 15.92 -18.67 -10.08
CA LYS A 12 16.18 -18.34 -8.68
C LYS A 12 17.59 -17.75 -8.44
N ILE A 13 18.17 -17.15 -9.48
CA ILE A 13 19.47 -16.47 -9.42
C ILE A 13 19.25 -14.99 -9.70
N ALA A 14 19.64 -14.13 -8.76
CA ALA A 14 19.65 -12.69 -8.97
C ALA A 14 20.94 -12.30 -9.70
N THR A 15 20.82 -11.66 -10.87
CA THR A 15 21.98 -11.35 -11.70
C THR A 15 22.22 -9.84 -11.76
N ALA A 16 23.37 -9.39 -11.24
CA ALA A 16 23.86 -8.02 -11.39
C ALA A 16 24.59 -7.87 -12.72
N ILE A 17 24.43 -6.72 -13.37
CA ILE A 17 25.01 -6.43 -14.69
C ILE A 17 26.33 -5.69 -14.53
N GLY A 18 27.35 -6.07 -15.29
CA GLY A 18 28.67 -5.43 -15.29
C GLY A 18 29.44 -5.63 -13.99
N PRO A 19 30.27 -4.68 -13.54
CA PRO A 19 31.06 -4.83 -12.32
C PRO A 19 30.22 -4.87 -11.04
N GLY A 20 28.95 -4.46 -11.11
CA GLY A 20 28.04 -4.39 -9.96
C GLY A 20 28.30 -3.23 -8.99
N THR A 21 29.45 -2.55 -9.10
CA THR A 21 29.83 -1.42 -8.24
C THR A 21 29.27 -0.08 -8.73
N GLN A 22 28.86 -0.01 -9.99
CA GLN A 22 28.27 1.19 -10.58
C GLN A 22 27.00 1.60 -9.83
N VAL A 23 26.79 2.92 -9.67
CA VAL A 23 25.57 3.45 -9.08
C VAL A 23 24.39 3.15 -10.01
N PHE A 24 23.32 2.64 -9.43
CA PHE A 24 22.07 2.30 -10.12
C PHE A 24 20.98 3.31 -9.76
N PRO A 25 20.71 4.31 -10.62
CA PRO A 25 19.62 5.24 -10.40
C PRO A 25 18.31 4.50 -10.58
N TRP A 26 17.40 4.64 -9.61
CA TRP A 26 16.10 3.96 -9.60
C TRP A 26 15.04 4.86 -9.00
N ILE A 27 13.80 4.60 -9.33
CA ILE A 27 12.63 5.19 -8.69
C ILE A 27 11.51 4.15 -8.67
N SER A 28 10.65 4.18 -7.65
CA SER A 28 9.44 3.37 -7.67
C SER A 28 8.44 3.93 -8.67
N ILE A 29 7.65 3.05 -9.30
CA ILE A 29 6.57 3.50 -10.18
C ILE A 29 5.56 4.39 -9.43
N ARG A 30 5.33 4.10 -8.15
CA ARG A 30 4.49 4.90 -7.26
C ARG A 30 4.99 6.34 -7.16
N ASP A 31 6.25 6.52 -6.79
CA ASP A 31 6.82 7.86 -6.64
C ASP A 31 6.98 8.57 -7.99
N LEU A 32 7.18 7.82 -9.08
CA LEU A 32 7.17 8.38 -10.42
C LEU A 32 5.80 8.99 -10.77
N CYS A 33 4.72 8.26 -10.55
CA CYS A 33 3.36 8.76 -10.78
C CYS A 33 3.02 9.95 -9.88
N ARG A 34 3.39 9.87 -8.59
CA ARG A 34 3.21 11.00 -7.65
C ARG A 34 4.01 12.24 -8.02
N ALA A 35 5.22 12.06 -8.56
CA ALA A 35 6.02 13.19 -9.05
C ALA A 35 5.37 13.85 -10.28
N MET A 36 4.77 13.07 -11.19
CA MET A 36 4.00 13.62 -12.30
C MET A 36 2.77 14.41 -11.83
N GLU A 37 2.02 13.86 -10.88
CA GLU A 37 0.89 14.56 -10.25
C GLU A 37 1.35 15.85 -9.56
N PHE A 38 2.47 15.79 -8.82
CA PHE A 38 3.07 16.95 -8.17
C PHE A 38 3.37 18.07 -9.16
N PHE A 39 3.96 17.78 -10.32
CA PHE A 39 4.23 18.78 -11.33
C PHE A 39 2.98 19.38 -11.98
N ILE A 40 1.90 18.63 -12.05
CA ILE A 40 0.61 19.11 -12.58
C ILE A 40 -0.08 20.06 -11.58
N THR A 41 0.08 19.78 -10.28
CA THR A 41 -0.62 20.54 -9.22
C THR A 41 0.19 21.69 -8.63
N HIS A 42 1.49 21.81 -8.95
CA HIS A 42 2.39 22.85 -8.43
C HIS A 42 2.94 23.68 -9.60
N GLU A 43 2.22 24.74 -9.94
CA GLU A 43 2.51 25.61 -11.09
C GLU A 43 3.89 26.27 -11.03
N GLU A 44 4.45 26.44 -9.83
CA GLU A 44 5.82 26.96 -9.62
C GLU A 44 6.92 26.02 -10.07
N THR A 45 6.59 24.73 -10.35
CA THR A 45 7.57 23.74 -10.79
C THR A 45 7.85 23.85 -12.30
N HIS A 46 9.04 24.30 -12.67
CA HIS A 46 9.45 24.43 -14.06
C HIS A 46 10.90 24.02 -14.27
N GLY A 47 11.25 23.71 -15.52
CA GLY A 47 12.61 23.28 -15.92
C GLY A 47 12.82 21.77 -15.76
N VAL A 48 14.07 21.34 -15.54
CA VAL A 48 14.47 19.93 -15.54
C VAL A 48 14.57 19.39 -14.12
N TYR A 49 13.96 18.25 -13.88
CA TYR A 49 14.00 17.52 -12.62
C TYR A 49 14.49 16.09 -12.83
N ASN A 50 15.36 15.62 -11.95
CA ASN A 50 15.78 14.23 -11.92
C ASN A 50 14.80 13.40 -11.08
N LEU A 51 14.14 12.43 -11.70
CA LEU A 51 13.20 11.54 -11.04
C LEU A 51 13.91 10.26 -10.60
N VAL A 52 14.65 10.34 -9.50
CA VAL A 52 15.37 9.23 -8.88
C VAL A 52 15.13 9.20 -7.38
N ALA A 53 15.09 8.01 -6.81
CA ALA A 53 14.96 7.84 -5.35
C ALA A 53 16.18 8.45 -4.64
N PRO A 54 16.01 8.98 -3.40
CA PRO A 54 17.08 9.62 -2.66
C PRO A 54 18.26 8.69 -2.37
N GLN A 55 17.99 7.39 -2.16
CA GLN A 55 19.04 6.42 -1.89
C GLN A 55 19.89 6.14 -3.13
N GLN A 56 21.18 6.48 -3.04
CA GLN A 56 22.18 6.03 -3.99
C GLN A 56 22.64 4.62 -3.59
N ILE A 57 22.55 3.68 -4.51
CA ILE A 57 22.88 2.28 -4.28
C ILE A 57 23.65 1.71 -5.47
N SER A 58 24.56 0.76 -5.22
CA SER A 58 25.21 0.04 -6.31
C SER A 58 24.25 -0.96 -6.94
N GLN A 59 24.50 -1.28 -8.21
CA GLN A 59 23.68 -2.24 -8.93
C GLN A 59 23.69 -3.63 -8.28
N TYR A 60 24.84 -4.07 -7.74
CA TYR A 60 24.94 -5.31 -7.01
C TYR A 60 24.07 -5.30 -5.73
N ALA A 61 24.14 -4.20 -4.94
CA ALA A 61 23.37 -4.09 -3.72
C ALA A 61 21.85 -4.04 -4.01
N PHE A 62 21.44 -3.35 -5.08
CA PHE A 62 20.04 -3.37 -5.55
C PHE A 62 19.59 -4.78 -5.94
N THR A 63 20.39 -5.47 -6.77
CA THR A 63 20.10 -6.83 -7.23
C THR A 63 20.06 -7.82 -6.07
N ARG A 64 20.96 -7.68 -5.09
CA ARG A 64 20.96 -8.51 -3.88
C ARG A 64 19.70 -8.29 -3.04
N ALA A 65 19.26 -7.04 -2.87
CA ALA A 65 18.03 -6.73 -2.14
C ALA A 65 16.80 -7.32 -2.86
N MET A 66 16.74 -7.18 -4.18
CA MET A 66 15.72 -7.82 -5.02
C MET A 66 15.78 -9.35 -4.89
N GLY A 67 16.96 -9.95 -4.99
CA GLY A 67 17.13 -11.39 -4.83
C GLY A 67 16.63 -11.90 -3.48
N LYS A 68 16.94 -11.19 -2.39
CA LYS A 68 16.42 -11.52 -1.06
C LYS A 68 14.89 -11.47 -1.00
N ALA A 69 14.28 -10.43 -1.57
CA ALA A 69 12.83 -10.25 -1.58
C ALA A 69 12.10 -11.36 -2.37
N TYR A 70 12.69 -11.80 -3.47
CA TYR A 70 12.12 -12.85 -4.33
C TYR A 70 12.69 -14.25 -4.07
N ARG A 71 13.36 -14.43 -2.91
CA ARG A 71 13.90 -15.73 -2.45
C ARG A 71 14.86 -16.37 -3.45
N ALA A 72 15.77 -15.57 -4.01
CA ALA A 72 16.86 -16.09 -4.82
C ALA A 72 17.84 -16.89 -3.95
N TRP A 73 18.39 -17.96 -4.51
CA TRP A 73 19.40 -18.78 -3.83
C TRP A 73 20.74 -18.05 -3.75
N THR A 74 21.06 -17.26 -4.78
CA THR A 74 22.32 -16.52 -4.86
C THR A 74 22.18 -15.25 -5.69
N THR A 75 23.18 -14.36 -5.54
CA THR A 75 23.36 -13.21 -6.39
C THR A 75 24.68 -13.35 -7.13
N MET A 76 24.64 -13.33 -8.45
CA MET A 76 25.80 -13.42 -9.32
C MET A 76 26.03 -12.11 -10.06
N VAL A 77 27.26 -11.92 -10.54
CA VAL A 77 27.63 -10.80 -11.42
C VAL A 77 27.80 -11.36 -12.83
N ALA A 78 27.04 -10.85 -13.78
CA ALA A 78 27.21 -11.21 -15.18
C ALA A 78 28.36 -10.34 -15.79
N PRO A 79 29.38 -10.96 -16.36
CA PRO A 79 30.51 -10.23 -16.92
C PRO A 79 30.10 -9.22 -18.00
N GLN A 80 30.65 -8.02 -17.95
CA GLN A 80 30.36 -6.94 -18.91
C GLN A 80 30.55 -7.37 -20.38
N ARG A 81 31.49 -8.27 -20.63
CA ARG A 81 31.78 -8.81 -21.97
C ARG A 81 30.60 -9.43 -22.65
N ILE A 82 29.74 -10.14 -21.88
CA ILE A 82 28.51 -10.78 -22.40
C ILE A 82 27.54 -9.72 -22.91
N PHE A 83 27.36 -8.64 -22.17
CA PHE A 83 26.46 -7.53 -22.57
C PHE A 83 27.01 -6.77 -23.76
N ARG A 84 28.34 -6.64 -23.87
CA ARG A 84 28.98 -6.00 -25.01
C ARG A 84 28.79 -6.78 -26.32
N ILE A 85 28.77 -8.12 -26.22
CA ILE A 85 28.49 -8.99 -27.38
C ILE A 85 27.02 -8.88 -27.79
N LEU A 86 26.10 -8.83 -26.80
CA LEU A 86 24.65 -8.83 -27.07
C LEU A 86 24.10 -7.47 -27.48
N TYR A 87 24.65 -6.38 -26.93
CA TYR A 87 24.09 -5.02 -27.05
C TYR A 87 25.07 -4.01 -27.66
N GLY A 88 26.29 -4.43 -28.05
CA GLY A 88 27.30 -3.56 -28.64
C GLY A 88 27.66 -2.39 -27.71
N GLU A 89 27.74 -1.19 -28.28
CA GLU A 89 28.09 0.04 -27.54
C GLU A 89 27.01 0.43 -26.51
N ALA A 90 25.72 0.06 -26.72
CA ALA A 90 24.65 0.31 -25.79
C ALA A 90 24.87 -0.37 -24.43
N ALA A 91 25.73 -1.40 -24.35
CA ALA A 91 26.12 -2.01 -23.09
C ALA A 91 26.80 -1.02 -22.13
N SER A 92 27.44 0.03 -22.63
CA SER A 92 28.10 1.06 -21.83
C SER A 92 27.07 1.82 -20.95
N PHE A 93 25.90 2.13 -21.46
CA PHE A 93 24.82 2.78 -20.70
C PHE A 93 24.35 1.92 -19.52
N LEU A 94 24.38 0.60 -19.67
CA LEU A 94 23.98 -0.34 -18.61
C LEU A 94 25.06 -0.55 -17.55
N THR A 95 26.32 -0.34 -17.90
CA THR A 95 27.47 -0.71 -17.07
C THR A 95 28.23 0.49 -16.50
N ALA A 96 28.10 1.69 -17.09
CA ALA A 96 28.83 2.88 -16.63
C ALA A 96 28.27 3.45 -15.32
N GLY A 97 26.96 3.36 -15.12
CA GLY A 97 26.27 3.95 -13.96
C GLY A 97 26.33 5.49 -13.98
N GLN A 98 25.34 6.11 -13.34
CA GLN A 98 25.30 7.56 -13.18
C GLN A 98 24.93 7.93 -11.76
N ARG A 99 25.67 8.84 -11.14
CA ARG A 99 25.32 9.43 -9.85
C ARG A 99 24.32 10.56 -10.04
N VAL A 100 23.04 10.23 -10.06
CA VAL A 100 21.97 11.20 -10.19
C VAL A 100 21.35 11.45 -8.82
N ARG A 101 20.99 12.70 -8.53
CA ARG A 101 20.32 13.10 -7.28
C ARG A 101 19.03 13.83 -7.62
N SER A 102 18.01 13.64 -6.76
CA SER A 102 16.72 14.31 -6.83
C SER A 102 16.66 15.60 -5.98
N THR A 103 17.79 16.27 -5.76
CA THR A 103 17.91 17.43 -4.87
C THR A 103 16.84 18.48 -5.16
N ARG A 104 16.75 18.91 -6.41
CA ARG A 104 15.78 19.93 -6.83
C ARG A 104 14.33 19.52 -6.62
N LEU A 105 14.00 18.23 -6.80
CA LEU A 105 12.65 17.72 -6.55
C LEU A 105 12.31 17.74 -5.06
N THR A 106 13.27 17.38 -4.21
CA THR A 106 13.11 17.42 -2.76
C THR A 106 13.02 18.86 -2.23
N GLU A 107 13.82 19.77 -2.76
CA GLU A 107 13.77 21.21 -2.42
C GLU A 107 12.47 21.87 -2.85
N ALA A 108 11.85 21.39 -3.94
CA ALA A 108 10.52 21.81 -4.35
C ALA A 108 9.38 21.26 -3.44
N GLY A 109 9.70 20.49 -2.39
CA GLY A 109 8.74 19.98 -1.42
C GLY A 109 8.20 18.57 -1.71
N PHE A 110 8.70 17.89 -2.74
CA PHE A 110 8.27 16.51 -3.01
C PHE A 110 8.82 15.51 -1.98
N HIS A 111 7.94 14.69 -1.40
CA HIS A 111 8.27 13.66 -0.44
C HIS A 111 8.13 12.27 -1.04
N PHE A 112 9.23 11.53 -1.07
CA PHE A 112 9.24 10.15 -1.58
C PHE A 112 8.55 9.19 -0.60
N SER A 113 7.59 8.40 -1.08
CA SER A 113 6.98 7.32 -0.32
C SER A 113 7.88 6.10 -0.20
N ILE A 114 8.74 5.87 -1.20
CA ILE A 114 9.70 4.76 -1.26
C ILE A 114 11.13 5.31 -1.45
N PRO A 115 11.75 5.88 -0.39
CA PRO A 115 13.04 6.55 -0.50
C PRO A 115 14.23 5.60 -0.59
N ASN A 116 14.07 4.32 -0.25
CA ASN A 116 15.15 3.34 -0.24
C ASN A 116 14.69 1.95 -0.68
N VAL A 117 15.67 1.13 -1.09
CA VAL A 117 15.46 -0.22 -1.62
C VAL A 117 14.87 -1.18 -0.59
N GLY A 118 15.19 -0.97 0.69
CA GLY A 118 14.58 -1.75 1.77
C GLY A 118 13.06 -1.60 1.79
N ARG A 119 12.55 -0.39 1.56
CA ARG A 119 11.11 -0.12 1.45
C ARG A 119 10.53 -0.59 0.12
N LEU A 120 11.29 -0.47 -0.99
CA LEU A 120 10.86 -0.93 -2.31
C LEU A 120 10.52 -2.42 -2.34
N PHE A 121 11.32 -3.24 -1.66
CA PHE A 121 11.15 -4.69 -1.64
C PHE A 121 10.48 -5.22 -0.36
N ARG A 122 10.13 -4.35 0.58
CA ARG A 122 9.30 -4.73 1.72
C ARG A 122 7.87 -4.81 1.21
N GLY A 123 7.27 -5.98 1.25
CA GLY A 123 5.83 -6.14 1.04
C GLY A 123 5.04 -5.32 2.07
N THR A 124 3.76 -5.09 1.79
CA THR A 124 2.85 -4.45 2.75
C THR A 124 2.76 -5.32 4.01
N ASP A 125 2.87 -4.69 5.17
CA ASP A 125 2.73 -5.34 6.46
C ASP A 125 1.24 -5.48 6.81
N HIS A 126 0.75 -6.71 6.78
CA HIS A 126 -0.62 -7.09 7.11
C HIS A 126 -0.74 -7.66 8.53
N SER A 127 0.25 -7.41 9.40
CA SER A 127 0.14 -7.80 10.80
C SER A 127 -1.03 -7.06 11.46
N THR A 128 -1.74 -7.76 12.33
CA THR A 128 -2.95 -7.28 12.98
C THR A 128 -2.69 -7.00 14.46
N VAL A 129 -3.63 -6.30 15.08
CA VAL A 129 -3.66 -6.17 16.53
C VAL A 129 -3.65 -7.56 17.20
N THR A 130 -2.96 -7.68 18.31
CA THR A 130 -2.79 -8.92 19.05
C THR A 130 -3.93 -9.17 20.04
N SER A 131 -4.67 -8.13 20.37
CA SER A 131 -5.86 -8.17 21.24
C SER A 131 -7.02 -7.49 20.55
N LEU A 132 -8.22 -8.08 20.66
CA LEU A 132 -9.46 -7.51 20.15
C LEU A 132 -10.62 -7.97 21.04
N ASP A 133 -11.19 -7.04 21.81
CA ASP A 133 -12.44 -7.25 22.52
C ASP A 133 -13.60 -7.08 21.53
N LEU A 134 -14.21 -8.20 21.16
CA LEU A 134 -15.32 -8.20 20.20
C LEU A 134 -16.53 -7.40 20.69
N HIS A 135 -16.84 -7.42 22.01
CA HIS A 135 -17.99 -6.68 22.53
C HIS A 135 -17.79 -5.18 22.34
N ARG A 136 -16.60 -4.68 22.59
CA ARG A 136 -16.23 -3.27 22.38
C ARG A 136 -16.14 -2.89 20.90
N TYR A 137 -15.74 -3.85 20.04
CA TYR A 137 -15.64 -3.63 18.61
C TYR A 137 -17.00 -3.59 17.90
N MET A 138 -18.05 -4.20 18.49
CA MET A 138 -19.41 -4.18 17.93
C MET A 138 -19.99 -2.78 17.89
N GLY A 139 -21.13 -2.64 17.21
CA GLY A 139 -21.86 -1.38 17.04
C GLY A 139 -21.52 -0.68 15.74
N LEU A 140 -21.81 0.62 15.69
CA LEU A 140 -21.70 1.46 14.49
C LEU A 140 -20.26 1.97 14.30
N TRP A 141 -19.80 1.92 13.05
CA TRP A 141 -18.58 2.54 12.56
C TRP A 141 -18.88 3.36 11.32
N TYR A 142 -18.32 4.56 11.25
CA TYR A 142 -18.32 5.42 10.06
C TYR A 142 -17.05 5.16 9.25
N GLU A 143 -17.21 5.03 7.95
CA GLU A 143 -16.07 4.93 7.03
C GLU A 143 -15.54 6.31 6.69
N ILE A 144 -14.39 6.69 7.22
CA ILE A 144 -13.79 8.01 7.04
C ILE A 144 -12.97 8.09 5.76
N ALA A 145 -12.28 7.01 5.42
CA ALA A 145 -11.54 6.90 4.17
C ALA A 145 -11.41 5.44 3.74
N ARG A 146 -11.22 5.22 2.44
CA ARG A 146 -10.97 3.89 1.88
C ARG A 146 -10.10 3.93 0.64
N TYR A 147 -9.56 2.79 0.26
CA TYR A 147 -9.19 2.54 -1.14
C TYR A 147 -10.46 2.29 -1.94
N GLU A 148 -10.62 3.05 -3.05
CA GLU A 148 -11.80 2.88 -3.90
C GLU A 148 -11.85 1.45 -4.45
N ASN A 149 -12.97 0.80 -4.32
CA ASN A 149 -13.20 -0.56 -4.80
C ASN A 149 -14.55 -0.66 -5.52
N ARG A 150 -14.74 -1.72 -6.31
CA ARG A 150 -15.92 -1.88 -7.17
C ARG A 150 -17.25 -1.96 -6.43
N PHE A 151 -17.24 -2.36 -5.16
CA PHE A 151 -18.46 -2.56 -4.37
C PHE A 151 -18.96 -1.25 -3.76
N GLU A 152 -18.04 -0.35 -3.45
CA GLU A 152 -18.28 0.92 -2.74
C GLU A 152 -18.08 2.13 -3.66
N TYR A 153 -17.92 1.89 -4.96
CA TYR A 153 -17.63 2.96 -5.93
C TYR A 153 -18.69 4.06 -5.92
N GLY A 154 -18.25 5.28 -5.62
CA GLY A 154 -19.08 6.48 -5.60
C GLY A 154 -20.06 6.55 -4.41
N LEU A 155 -19.92 5.69 -3.39
CA LEU A 155 -20.71 5.78 -2.18
C LEU A 155 -20.17 6.86 -1.24
N VAL A 156 -21.10 7.59 -0.61
CA VAL A 156 -20.93 8.53 0.51
C VAL A 156 -21.80 8.09 1.68
N ASP A 157 -21.65 8.72 2.83
CA ASP A 157 -22.40 8.37 4.07
C ASP A 157 -22.33 6.86 4.34
N VAL A 158 -21.10 6.32 4.29
CA VAL A 158 -20.89 4.87 4.42
C VAL A 158 -20.67 4.52 5.88
N THR A 159 -21.44 3.53 6.32
CA THR A 159 -21.35 3.00 7.69
C THR A 159 -21.32 1.47 7.69
N ALA A 160 -20.71 0.91 8.72
CA ALA A 160 -20.70 -0.52 9.01
C ALA A 160 -21.21 -0.75 10.43
N THR A 161 -22.22 -1.60 10.59
CA THR A 161 -22.74 -2.00 11.90
C THR A 161 -22.42 -3.47 12.12
N TYR A 162 -21.77 -3.76 13.24
CA TYR A 162 -21.40 -5.11 13.64
C TYR A 162 -22.22 -5.52 14.87
N THR A 163 -22.76 -6.74 14.86
CA THR A 163 -23.54 -7.30 15.97
C THR A 163 -23.10 -8.72 16.26
N LEU A 164 -22.63 -8.97 17.48
CA LEU A 164 -22.26 -10.31 17.92
C LEU A 164 -23.51 -11.16 18.11
N ARG A 165 -23.54 -12.35 17.52
CA ARG A 165 -24.62 -13.31 17.61
C ARG A 165 -24.35 -14.34 18.71
N PRO A 166 -25.40 -15.01 19.26
CA PRO A 166 -25.22 -16.06 20.27
C PRO A 166 -24.36 -17.25 19.81
N ASP A 167 -24.27 -17.48 18.48
CA ASP A 167 -23.47 -18.55 17.90
C ASP A 167 -21.97 -18.16 17.70
N GLY A 168 -21.58 -16.99 18.20
CA GLY A 168 -20.22 -16.45 18.06
C GLY A 168 -19.90 -15.83 16.68
N MET A 169 -20.85 -15.87 15.74
CA MET A 169 -20.73 -15.16 14.46
C MET A 169 -21.04 -13.67 14.65
N ILE A 170 -20.52 -12.85 13.77
CA ILE A 170 -20.79 -11.41 13.75
C ILE A 170 -21.70 -11.12 12.55
N ARG A 171 -22.86 -10.52 12.81
CA ARG A 171 -23.68 -9.92 11.75
C ARG A 171 -23.02 -8.62 11.31
N VAL A 172 -22.94 -8.41 10.01
CA VAL A 172 -22.38 -7.21 9.38
C VAL A 172 -23.47 -6.56 8.54
N GLU A 173 -23.69 -5.27 8.76
CA GLU A 173 -24.60 -4.47 7.96
C GLU A 173 -23.85 -3.24 7.47
N ASN A 174 -23.54 -3.18 6.16
CA ASN A 174 -22.93 -2.02 5.53
C ASN A 174 -24.00 -1.21 4.83
N ARG A 175 -24.10 0.08 5.13
CA ARG A 175 -24.97 1.04 4.47
C ARG A 175 -24.14 2.09 3.77
N GLY A 176 -24.54 2.49 2.56
CA GLY A 176 -23.91 3.58 1.82
C GLY A 176 -24.89 4.20 0.85
N CYS A 177 -24.72 5.49 0.54
CA CYS A 177 -25.59 6.27 -0.29
C CYS A 177 -24.89 6.73 -1.55
N LYS A 178 -25.59 6.72 -2.70
CA LYS A 178 -25.18 7.43 -3.91
C LYS A 178 -25.90 8.75 -3.97
N ARG A 179 -25.13 9.83 -4.17
CA ARG A 179 -25.74 11.12 -4.46
C ARG A 179 -26.45 11.07 -5.81
N ASN A 180 -27.75 11.31 -5.78
CA ASN A 180 -28.58 11.37 -6.97
C ASN A 180 -29.61 12.48 -6.79
N SER A 181 -29.43 13.61 -7.50
CA SER A 181 -30.37 14.73 -7.40
C SER A 181 -31.75 14.32 -7.95
N PRO A 182 -32.88 14.63 -7.27
CA PRO A 182 -32.98 15.41 -6.04
C PRO A 182 -32.87 14.60 -4.73
N TYR A 183 -32.74 13.25 -4.77
CA TYR A 183 -32.73 12.39 -3.58
C TYR A 183 -31.58 11.41 -3.62
N ASP A 184 -30.90 11.22 -2.50
CA ASP A 184 -29.87 10.22 -2.36
C ASP A 184 -30.47 8.79 -2.31
N ILE A 185 -29.82 7.86 -3.00
CA ILE A 185 -30.23 6.45 -3.03
C ILE A 185 -29.29 5.68 -2.12
N CYS A 186 -29.80 5.25 -0.97
CA CYS A 186 -29.05 4.43 -0.02
C CYS A 186 -29.34 2.95 -0.20
N LYS A 187 -28.31 2.14 -0.05
CA LYS A 187 -28.38 0.68 -0.10
C LYS A 187 -27.72 0.09 1.13
N THR A 188 -28.26 -1.04 1.56
CA THR A 188 -27.73 -1.84 2.66
C THR A 188 -27.31 -3.20 2.15
N ALA A 189 -26.09 -3.62 2.50
CA ALA A 189 -25.57 -4.95 2.25
C ALA A 189 -25.45 -5.70 3.59
N ASN A 190 -26.09 -6.85 3.70
CA ASN A 190 -26.03 -7.69 4.87
C ASN A 190 -25.04 -8.84 4.66
N GLY A 191 -24.21 -9.06 5.65
CA GLY A 191 -23.20 -10.10 5.64
C GLY A 191 -22.98 -10.70 7.03
N HIS A 192 -21.98 -11.53 7.12
CA HIS A 192 -21.54 -12.11 8.39
C HIS A 192 -20.03 -12.23 8.42
N ALA A 193 -19.47 -12.17 9.63
CA ALA A 193 -18.04 -12.35 9.83
C ALA A 193 -17.77 -13.35 10.96
N LYS A 194 -16.54 -13.87 10.98
CA LYS A 194 -16.06 -14.77 12.02
C LYS A 194 -14.56 -14.55 12.25
N ILE A 195 -14.08 -14.94 13.41
CA ILE A 195 -12.67 -15.11 13.71
C ILE A 195 -12.31 -16.58 13.46
N PRO A 196 -11.56 -16.90 12.40
CA PRO A 196 -11.21 -18.29 12.08
C PRO A 196 -10.19 -18.89 13.05
N ASP A 197 -9.35 -18.05 13.65
CA ASP A 197 -8.29 -18.43 14.59
C ASP A 197 -8.33 -17.50 15.81
N PRO A 198 -8.79 -17.99 16.97
CA PRO A 198 -8.85 -17.18 18.19
C PRO A 198 -7.48 -16.66 18.67
N THR A 199 -6.38 -17.27 18.27
CA THR A 199 -5.02 -16.79 18.61
C THR A 199 -4.61 -15.55 17.80
N GLN A 200 -5.37 -15.23 16.75
CA GLN A 200 -5.18 -14.07 15.89
C GLN A 200 -6.46 -13.23 15.79
N PRO A 201 -6.93 -12.63 16.89
CA PRO A 201 -8.27 -12.04 16.99
C PRO A 201 -8.48 -10.86 16.02
N GLY A 202 -7.40 -10.19 15.62
CA GLY A 202 -7.46 -9.11 14.61
C GLY A 202 -7.67 -9.60 13.17
N LYS A 203 -7.63 -10.90 12.90
CA LYS A 203 -7.85 -11.47 11.58
C LYS A 203 -9.25 -12.08 11.48
N LEU A 204 -10.15 -11.35 10.89
CA LEU A 204 -11.51 -11.80 10.64
C LEU A 204 -11.69 -12.20 9.17
N LYS A 205 -12.74 -12.94 8.92
CA LYS A 205 -13.23 -13.25 7.59
C LYS A 205 -14.68 -12.76 7.48
N VAL A 206 -14.97 -11.99 6.40
CA VAL A 206 -16.28 -11.42 6.15
C VAL A 206 -16.86 -11.95 4.85
N SER A 207 -18.15 -12.24 4.83
CA SER A 207 -18.89 -12.68 3.64
C SER A 207 -20.18 -11.89 3.48
N PHE A 208 -20.44 -11.42 2.27
CA PHE A 208 -21.68 -10.78 1.82
C PHE A 208 -22.45 -11.65 0.80
N PHE A 209 -21.85 -12.74 0.35
CA PHE A 209 -22.48 -13.60 -0.63
C PHE A 209 -22.13 -15.08 -0.38
N LEU A 210 -23.12 -15.86 0.00
CA LEU A 210 -22.97 -17.30 0.29
C LEU A 210 -21.81 -17.59 1.24
N SER A 211 -20.89 -18.47 0.83
CA SER A 211 -19.72 -18.89 1.60
C SER A 211 -18.41 -18.29 1.09
N PHE A 212 -18.47 -17.23 0.27
CA PHE A 212 -17.26 -16.56 -0.24
C PHE A 212 -16.77 -15.55 0.80
N TYR A 213 -15.73 -15.94 1.54
CA TYR A 213 -15.11 -15.12 2.56
C TYR A 213 -13.96 -14.30 2.03
N SER A 214 -13.93 -13.02 2.38
CA SER A 214 -12.82 -12.10 2.18
C SER A 214 -12.12 -11.85 3.53
N ASP A 215 -10.84 -11.55 3.47
CA ASP A 215 -10.07 -11.18 4.66
C ASP A 215 -10.43 -9.78 5.12
N TYR A 216 -10.58 -9.61 6.43
CA TYR A 216 -10.80 -8.36 7.12
C TYR A 216 -9.84 -8.29 8.31
N TYR A 217 -8.81 -7.48 8.20
CA TYR A 217 -7.70 -7.41 9.14
C TYR A 217 -7.72 -6.09 9.89
N VAL A 218 -7.88 -6.13 11.20
CA VAL A 218 -7.73 -4.95 12.05
C VAL A 218 -6.23 -4.69 12.24
N LEU A 219 -5.69 -3.71 11.50
CA LEU A 219 -4.26 -3.40 11.46
C LEU A 219 -3.84 -2.51 12.62
N GLU A 220 -4.65 -1.48 12.91
CA GLU A 220 -4.48 -0.57 14.06
C GLU A 220 -5.85 -0.34 14.70
N LEU A 221 -5.86 -0.16 16.01
CA LEU A 221 -7.06 0.08 16.80
C LEU A 221 -6.72 1.06 17.93
N ASP A 222 -7.64 1.92 18.28
CA ASP A 222 -7.63 2.63 19.57
C ASP A 222 -7.97 1.63 20.67
N GLU A 223 -6.96 0.97 21.24
CA GLU A 223 -7.14 -0.11 22.21
C GLU A 223 -7.77 0.39 23.52
N GLU A 224 -7.58 1.68 23.86
CA GLU A 224 -8.11 2.27 25.08
C GLU A 224 -9.62 2.56 24.97
N ASN A 225 -10.08 3.21 23.88
CA ASN A 225 -11.45 3.71 23.77
C ASN A 225 -12.23 3.11 22.60
N TYR A 226 -11.60 2.41 21.67
CA TYR A 226 -12.20 1.84 20.46
C TYR A 226 -12.87 2.89 19.56
N ASN A 227 -12.32 4.11 19.50
CA ASN A 227 -12.90 5.22 18.73
C ASN A 227 -12.55 5.20 17.25
N TYR A 228 -11.41 4.59 16.88
CA TYR A 228 -10.96 4.52 15.49
C TYR A 228 -10.20 3.24 15.20
N ALA A 229 -10.19 2.83 13.94
CA ALA A 229 -9.47 1.66 13.47
C ALA A 229 -8.91 1.88 12.05
N LEU A 230 -7.76 1.26 11.78
CA LEU A 230 -7.23 1.06 10.43
C LEU A 230 -7.48 -0.41 10.06
N VAL A 231 -8.18 -0.63 8.97
CA VAL A 231 -8.58 -1.97 8.53
C VAL A 231 -8.03 -2.23 7.13
N GLY A 232 -7.55 -3.43 6.90
CA GLY A 232 -7.05 -3.89 5.60
C GLY A 232 -7.45 -5.34 5.32
N SER A 233 -6.67 -6.00 4.50
CA SER A 233 -6.86 -7.41 4.17
C SER A 233 -5.50 -8.14 4.08
N SER A 234 -5.49 -9.39 3.64
CA SER A 234 -4.24 -10.12 3.32
C SER A 234 -3.49 -9.58 2.09
N THR A 235 -4.05 -8.57 1.42
CA THR A 235 -3.45 -7.90 0.26
C THR A 235 -3.44 -6.39 0.44
N ASP A 236 -2.62 -5.70 -0.33
CA ASP A 236 -2.53 -4.23 -0.34
C ASP A 236 -3.63 -3.52 -1.17
N LYS A 237 -4.62 -4.27 -1.64
CA LYS A 237 -5.71 -3.75 -2.48
C LYS A 237 -6.83 -3.07 -1.69
N TYR A 238 -6.90 -3.30 -0.39
CA TYR A 238 -7.98 -2.82 0.45
C TYR A 238 -7.41 -2.14 1.69
N LEU A 239 -7.93 -0.97 1.98
CA LEU A 239 -7.62 -0.21 3.19
C LEU A 239 -8.80 0.67 3.54
N TRP A 240 -9.18 0.70 4.82
CA TRP A 240 -10.24 1.55 5.37
C TRP A 240 -9.77 2.23 6.65
N ILE A 241 -10.19 3.46 6.84
CA ILE A 241 -10.12 4.18 8.10
C ILE A 241 -11.54 4.27 8.64
N LEU A 242 -11.77 3.70 9.81
CA LEU A 242 -13.06 3.67 10.48
C LEU A 242 -13.03 4.53 11.73
N SER A 243 -14.18 5.13 12.08
CA SER A 243 -14.38 5.95 13.29
C SER A 243 -15.73 5.68 13.92
N ARG A 244 -15.82 5.90 15.24
CA ARG A 244 -17.12 5.90 15.96
C ARG A 244 -17.93 7.17 15.73
N THR A 245 -17.30 8.20 15.24
CA THR A 245 -17.95 9.47 14.93
C THR A 245 -17.84 9.77 13.43
N PRO A 246 -18.81 10.51 12.84
CA PRO A 246 -18.79 10.85 11.42
C PRO A 246 -17.62 11.77 11.04
N GLN A 247 -17.00 12.42 12.01
CA GLN A 247 -15.82 13.26 11.84
C GLN A 247 -14.68 12.74 12.72
N LEU A 248 -13.50 12.64 12.13
CA LEU A 248 -12.29 12.22 12.82
C LEU A 248 -11.33 13.41 12.96
N PRO A 249 -10.77 13.68 14.16
CA PRO A 249 -9.80 14.74 14.36
C PRO A 249 -8.59 14.62 13.43
N GLU A 250 -8.07 15.74 12.94
CA GLU A 250 -6.96 15.77 11.97
C GLU A 250 -5.68 15.09 12.51
N GLU A 251 -5.43 15.18 13.81
CA GLU A 251 -4.30 14.50 14.44
C GLU A 251 -4.43 12.97 14.34
N ILE A 252 -5.65 12.44 14.53
CA ILE A 252 -5.92 11.00 14.41
C ILE A 252 -5.85 10.56 12.95
N LYS A 253 -6.37 11.37 12.02
CA LYS A 253 -6.20 11.11 10.57
C LYS A 253 -4.72 10.99 10.20
N LYS A 254 -3.89 11.96 10.60
CA LYS A 254 -2.43 11.93 10.38
C LYS A 254 -1.78 10.70 11.00
N LYS A 255 -2.17 10.34 12.23
CA LYS A 255 -1.67 9.13 12.92
C LYS A 255 -1.95 7.88 12.11
N LEU A 256 -3.19 7.68 11.66
CA LEU A 256 -3.60 6.50 10.89
C LEU A 256 -2.98 6.46 9.49
N VAL A 257 -2.89 7.60 8.80
CA VAL A 257 -2.18 7.72 7.51
C VAL A 257 -0.71 7.35 7.69
N THR A 258 -0.03 7.87 8.72
CA THR A 258 1.37 7.53 9.01
C THR A 258 1.53 6.04 9.35
N ALA A 259 0.58 5.45 10.08
CA ALA A 259 0.60 4.01 10.38
C ALA A 259 0.44 3.17 9.11
N ALA A 260 -0.47 3.54 8.21
CA ALA A 260 -0.65 2.90 6.91
C ALA A 260 0.62 3.01 6.05
N GLU A 261 1.24 4.19 6.00
CA GLU A 261 2.51 4.40 5.29
C GLU A 261 3.66 3.54 5.84
N ARG A 262 3.81 3.46 7.16
CA ARG A 262 4.83 2.58 7.78
C ARG A 262 4.63 1.13 7.39
N ARG A 263 3.39 0.68 7.25
CA ARG A 263 3.01 -0.66 6.81
C ARG A 263 3.23 -0.88 5.31
N GLY A 264 3.49 0.16 4.53
CA GLY A 264 3.75 0.08 3.09
C GLY A 264 2.54 0.32 2.20
N TYR A 265 1.39 0.72 2.76
CA TYR A 265 0.23 1.13 1.97
C TYR A 265 0.48 2.45 1.23
N ASP A 266 -0.16 2.62 0.09
CA ASP A 266 -0.11 3.84 -0.72
C ASP A 266 -1.20 4.81 -0.31
N THR A 267 -0.90 5.66 0.66
CA THR A 267 -1.89 6.59 1.22
C THR A 267 -2.40 7.64 0.25
N SER A 268 -1.73 7.84 -0.89
CA SER A 268 -2.25 8.69 -1.98
C SER A 268 -3.52 8.13 -2.65
N GLN A 269 -3.79 6.83 -2.50
CA GLN A 269 -5.00 6.18 -3.02
C GLN A 269 -6.18 6.27 -2.05
N LEU A 270 -6.00 6.81 -0.83
CA LEU A 270 -7.09 6.99 0.12
C LEU A 270 -8.07 8.04 -0.39
N LYS A 271 -9.31 7.63 -0.59
CA LYS A 271 -10.42 8.51 -0.85
C LYS A 271 -11.13 8.82 0.46
N TRP A 272 -11.19 10.08 0.81
CA TRP A 272 -11.93 10.56 1.97
C TRP A 272 -13.43 10.55 1.68
N ILE A 273 -14.20 10.00 2.61
CA ILE A 273 -15.63 9.80 2.46
C ILE A 273 -16.37 10.88 3.21
N GLU A 274 -17.27 11.52 2.52
CA GLU A 274 -18.17 12.50 3.12
C GLU A 274 -19.23 11.75 3.93
N GLN A 275 -19.36 12.14 5.21
CA GLN A 275 -20.41 11.69 6.12
C GLN A 275 -21.40 12.84 6.29
N LEU A 276 -22.68 12.54 6.14
CA LEU A 276 -23.80 13.51 6.17
C LEU A 276 -24.39 13.66 7.57
#